data_54844cea229277fc28bc9c29cf5549a9
#
_entry.id   54844cea229277fc28bc9c29cf5549a9
#
_cell.length_a   1.000
_cell.length_b   1.000
_cell.length_c   1.000
_cell.angle_alpha   90.00
_cell.angle_beta   90.00
_cell.angle_gamma   90.00
#
_symmetry.space_group_name_H-M   'P 1'
#
loop_
_entity.id
_entity.type
_entity.pdbx_description
1 polymer ?
#
loop_
_entity_poly.entity_id
_entity_poly.type
_entity_poly.pdbx_seq_one_letter_code
_entity_poly.pdbx_strand_id
1 'polypeptide(L)'
;MDVASTGSLSRSAHLVRRFFASLWPGGPPAKVENWVLDSLLAGEADLWRRMSGPDRRHAVSVARRVDDRLGGADRSVLAAALLHDVGKVASGLGTLVRVLATLVGMVGGDRVRSSDGRIGRYLRHPQIGADLLETAGSDELTVAWAAQHHLPAERWTVDQVVAEALHVADDD
;
A
#
# COMPACT_ATOMS: atom_id res chain seq x y z
N MET A 1 -9.93 27.59 25.61
CA MET A 1 -10.82 26.47 25.93
C MET A 1 -11.27 25.86 24.60
N ASP A 2 -11.02 24.54 24.44
CA ASP A 2 -11.52 23.62 23.39
C ASP A 2 -11.21 23.87 21.91
N VAL A 3 -9.95 23.67 21.54
CA VAL A 3 -9.56 23.41 20.14
C VAL A 3 -9.14 21.93 19.91
N ALA A 4 -9.04 21.15 20.97
CA ALA A 4 -8.55 19.75 20.89
C ALA A 4 -9.62 18.70 20.47
N SER A 5 -10.92 19.05 20.47
CA SER A 5 -12.02 18.08 20.28
C SER A 5 -12.38 17.83 18.80
N THR A 6 -12.15 18.79 17.91
CA THR A 6 -12.57 18.69 16.50
C THR A 6 -11.65 17.79 15.65
N GLY A 7 -10.38 17.68 15.99
CA GLY A 7 -9.41 16.85 15.25
C GLY A 7 -9.62 15.34 15.42
N SER A 8 -10.10 14.90 16.59
CA SER A 8 -10.31 13.47 16.89
C SER A 8 -11.53 12.90 16.16
N LEU A 9 -12.64 13.65 16.12
CA LEU A 9 -13.87 13.24 15.42
C LEU A 9 -13.67 13.16 13.90
N SER A 10 -12.87 14.06 13.32
CA SER A 10 -12.53 14.04 11.90
C SER A 10 -11.71 12.81 11.53
N ARG A 11 -10.70 12.45 12.32
CA ARG A 11 -9.87 11.23 12.10
C ARG A 11 -10.71 9.96 12.20
N SER A 12 -11.58 9.86 13.21
CA SER A 12 -12.45 8.69 13.38
C SER A 12 -13.43 8.54 12.22
N ALA A 13 -14.06 9.62 11.76
CA ALA A 13 -14.96 9.61 10.61
C ALA A 13 -14.23 9.21 9.31
N HIS A 14 -12.99 9.67 9.12
CA HIS A 14 -12.15 9.28 7.99
C HIS A 14 -11.82 7.78 8.01
N LEU A 15 -11.39 7.24 9.14
CA LEU A 15 -11.10 5.80 9.30
C LEU A 15 -12.35 4.94 9.06
N VAL A 16 -13.50 5.35 9.56
CA VAL A 16 -14.77 4.66 9.33
C VAL A 16 -15.13 4.66 7.84
N ARG A 17 -15.00 5.79 7.15
CA ARG A 17 -15.25 5.89 5.71
C ARG A 17 -14.29 5.01 4.90
N ARG A 18 -12.99 5.01 5.22
CA ARG A 18 -11.98 4.11 4.61
C ARG A 18 -12.35 2.65 4.83
N PHE A 19 -12.75 2.28 6.05
CA PHE A 19 -13.18 0.92 6.36
C PHE A 19 -14.38 0.49 5.49
N PHE A 20 -15.46 1.28 5.44
CA PHE A 20 -16.61 0.95 4.61
C PHE A 20 -16.29 0.96 3.11
N ALA A 21 -15.47 1.87 2.65
CA ALA A 21 -14.99 1.87 1.26
C ALA A 21 -14.18 0.60 0.93
N SER A 22 -13.41 0.06 1.89
CA SER A 22 -12.64 -1.17 1.69
C SER A 22 -13.50 -2.44 1.61
N LEU A 23 -14.76 -2.38 2.04
CA LEU A 23 -15.70 -3.50 1.92
C LEU A 23 -16.30 -3.64 0.51
N TRP A 24 -16.24 -2.58 -0.30
CA TRP A 24 -16.74 -2.64 -1.68
C TRP A 24 -15.77 -3.45 -2.56
N PRO A 25 -16.21 -4.56 -3.19
CA PRO A 25 -15.30 -5.47 -3.89
C PRO A 25 -14.81 -4.94 -5.25
N GLY A 26 -15.46 -3.92 -5.84
CA GLY A 26 -15.11 -3.38 -7.14
C GLY A 26 -13.73 -2.73 -7.19
N GLY A 27 -13.10 -2.74 -8.37
CA GLY A 27 -11.85 -2.03 -8.65
C GLY A 27 -12.04 -0.55 -9.01
N PRO A 28 -10.98 0.14 -9.45
CA PRO A 28 -11.07 1.48 -10.03
C PRO A 28 -11.94 1.49 -11.30
N PRO A 29 -12.51 2.66 -11.69
CA PRO A 29 -13.18 2.81 -12.99
C PRO A 29 -12.24 2.55 -14.17
N ALA A 30 -12.77 2.07 -15.31
CA ALA A 30 -11.98 1.69 -16.48
C ALA A 30 -11.00 2.79 -16.97
N LYS A 31 -11.41 4.06 -16.96
CA LYS A 31 -10.53 5.18 -17.34
C LYS A 31 -9.31 5.30 -16.41
N VAL A 32 -9.51 5.04 -15.12
CA VAL A 32 -8.44 5.08 -14.12
C VAL A 32 -7.54 3.85 -14.26
N GLU A 33 -8.13 2.70 -14.53
CA GLU A 33 -7.38 1.44 -14.78
C GLU A 33 -6.43 1.60 -15.98
N ASN A 34 -6.89 2.22 -17.07
CA ASN A 34 -6.04 2.48 -18.23
C ASN A 34 -4.86 3.40 -17.86
N TRP A 35 -5.10 4.50 -17.15
CA TRP A 35 -4.02 5.38 -16.66
C TRP A 35 -2.99 4.63 -15.83
N VAL A 36 -3.43 3.74 -14.93
CA VAL A 36 -2.51 2.90 -14.14
C VAL A 36 -1.69 1.99 -15.03
N LEU A 37 -2.33 1.29 -15.98
CA LEU A 37 -1.63 0.36 -16.87
C LEU A 37 -0.62 1.06 -17.78
N ASP A 38 -0.90 2.30 -18.19
CA ASP A 38 0.03 3.14 -18.96
C ASP A 38 1.24 3.59 -18.12
N SER A 39 1.11 3.60 -16.78
CA SER A 39 2.17 4.00 -15.84
C SER A 39 3.03 2.83 -15.37
N LEU A 40 2.69 1.59 -15.70
CA LEU A 40 3.35 0.38 -15.20
C LEU A 40 4.10 -0.36 -16.28
N LEU A 41 5.21 -1.02 -15.90
CA LEU A 41 5.86 -2.02 -16.74
C LEU A 41 4.96 -3.25 -16.91
N ALA A 42 5.22 -4.07 -17.94
CA ALA A 42 4.38 -5.24 -18.23
C ALA A 42 4.27 -6.20 -17.03
N GLY A 43 5.39 -6.52 -16.37
CA GLY A 43 5.41 -7.38 -15.18
C GLY A 43 4.69 -6.75 -13.99
N GLU A 44 4.81 -5.42 -13.80
CA GLU A 44 4.10 -4.66 -12.79
C GLU A 44 2.58 -4.66 -13.04
N ALA A 45 2.16 -4.50 -14.29
CA ALA A 45 0.75 -4.55 -14.67
C ALA A 45 0.13 -5.93 -14.40
N ASP A 46 0.88 -7.01 -14.56
CA ASP A 46 0.41 -8.36 -14.21
C ASP A 46 0.24 -8.52 -12.69
N LEU A 47 1.14 -7.97 -11.90
CA LEU A 47 1.00 -7.93 -10.46
C LEU A 47 -0.20 -7.08 -10.01
N TRP A 48 -0.39 -5.90 -10.62
CA TRP A 48 -1.54 -5.03 -10.39
C TRP A 48 -2.88 -5.73 -10.58
N ARG A 49 -3.03 -6.48 -11.67
CA ARG A 49 -4.26 -7.24 -11.97
C ARG A 49 -4.60 -8.28 -10.90
N ARG A 50 -3.61 -8.77 -10.16
CA ARG A 50 -3.78 -9.74 -9.07
C ARG A 50 -4.21 -9.09 -7.74
N MET A 51 -4.05 -7.79 -7.59
CA MET A 51 -4.47 -7.06 -6.40
C MET A 51 -5.99 -7.03 -6.26
N SER A 52 -6.48 -7.01 -5.02
CA SER A 52 -7.92 -6.89 -4.78
C SER A 52 -8.47 -5.53 -5.22
N GLY A 53 -9.76 -5.46 -5.56
CA GLY A 53 -10.41 -4.20 -5.94
C GLY A 53 -10.21 -3.08 -4.92
N PRO A 54 -10.43 -3.31 -3.62
CA PRO A 54 -10.14 -2.35 -2.55
C PRO A 54 -8.68 -1.88 -2.53
N ASP A 55 -7.71 -2.80 -2.62
CA ASP A 55 -6.27 -2.46 -2.61
C ASP A 55 -5.93 -1.57 -3.82
N ARG A 56 -6.43 -1.90 -5.02
CA ARG A 56 -6.24 -1.09 -6.24
C ARG A 56 -6.81 0.31 -6.10
N ARG A 57 -8.02 0.47 -5.53
CA ARG A 57 -8.60 1.81 -5.31
C ARG A 57 -7.78 2.63 -4.32
N HIS A 58 -7.32 2.02 -3.23
CA HIS A 58 -6.44 2.67 -2.27
C HIS A 58 -5.15 3.11 -2.92
N ALA A 59 -4.46 2.23 -3.62
CA ALA A 59 -3.21 2.51 -4.32
C ALA A 59 -3.34 3.64 -5.36
N VAL A 60 -4.45 3.70 -6.11
CA VAL A 60 -4.75 4.85 -7.00
C VAL A 60 -4.87 6.15 -6.21
N SER A 61 -5.52 6.13 -5.03
CA SER A 61 -5.65 7.32 -4.20
C SER A 61 -4.29 7.80 -3.69
N VAL A 62 -3.43 6.86 -3.26
CA VAL A 62 -2.05 7.15 -2.85
C VAL A 62 -1.25 7.75 -4.02
N ALA A 63 -1.26 7.09 -5.19
CA ALA A 63 -0.50 7.55 -6.37
C ALA A 63 -0.89 8.96 -6.81
N ARG A 64 -2.18 9.30 -6.79
CA ARG A 64 -2.63 10.66 -7.14
C ARG A 64 -2.15 11.71 -6.14
N ARG A 65 -2.19 11.41 -4.83
CA ARG A 65 -1.68 12.34 -3.81
C ARG A 65 -0.17 12.54 -3.93
N VAL A 66 0.57 11.47 -4.26
CA VAL A 66 2.01 11.56 -4.51
C VAL A 66 2.29 12.45 -5.72
N ASP A 67 1.58 12.23 -6.83
CA ASP A 67 1.70 13.03 -8.04
C ASP A 67 1.41 14.52 -7.79
N ASP A 68 0.30 14.80 -7.11
CA ASP A 68 -0.09 16.17 -6.72
C ASP A 68 0.95 16.81 -5.78
N ARG A 69 1.48 16.06 -4.80
CA ARG A 69 2.43 16.56 -3.81
C ARG A 69 3.80 16.87 -4.40
N LEU A 70 4.23 16.09 -5.38
CA LEU A 70 5.51 16.28 -6.07
C LEU A 70 5.41 17.21 -7.28
N GLY A 71 4.19 17.65 -7.66
CA GLY A 71 3.98 18.48 -8.86
C GLY A 71 4.26 17.74 -10.17
N GLY A 72 4.04 16.45 -10.18
CA GLY A 72 4.35 15.50 -11.23
C GLY A 72 5.37 14.45 -10.76
N ALA A 73 4.98 13.19 -10.75
CA ALA A 73 5.83 12.10 -10.28
C ALA A 73 6.34 11.26 -11.46
N ASP A 74 7.61 10.87 -11.39
CA ASP A 74 8.21 9.94 -12.36
C ASP A 74 7.51 8.57 -12.32
N ARG A 75 7.61 7.82 -13.42
CA ARG A 75 7.00 6.49 -13.57
C ARG A 75 7.32 5.56 -12.40
N SER A 76 8.59 5.49 -11.96
CA SER A 76 9.02 4.62 -10.86
C SER A 76 8.40 5.02 -9.51
N VAL A 77 8.19 6.31 -9.27
CA VAL A 77 7.51 6.82 -8.07
C VAL A 77 6.02 6.49 -8.11
N LEU A 78 5.38 6.64 -9.28
CA LEU A 78 3.98 6.21 -9.45
C LEU A 78 3.83 4.71 -9.27
N ALA A 79 4.74 3.91 -9.83
CA ALA A 79 4.75 2.46 -9.65
C ALA A 79 4.94 2.08 -8.17
N ALA A 80 5.83 2.75 -7.45
CA ALA A 80 6.01 2.56 -6.01
C ALA A 80 4.72 2.84 -5.23
N ALA A 81 4.03 3.95 -5.54
CA ALA A 81 2.76 4.30 -4.91
C ALA A 81 1.64 3.29 -5.24
N LEU A 82 1.59 2.80 -6.48
CA LEU A 82 0.57 1.86 -6.95
C LEU A 82 0.77 0.44 -6.40
N LEU A 83 2.01 0.02 -6.15
CA LEU A 83 2.37 -1.37 -5.88
C LEU A 83 2.97 -1.60 -4.48
N HIS A 84 3.03 -0.58 -3.59
CA HIS A 84 3.60 -0.73 -2.23
C HIS A 84 3.02 -1.91 -1.46
N ASP A 85 1.74 -2.16 -1.64
CA ASP A 85 0.96 -3.19 -0.96
C ASP A 85 0.79 -4.50 -1.77
N VAL A 86 1.47 -4.65 -2.89
CA VAL A 86 1.28 -5.79 -3.81
C VAL A 86 1.50 -7.16 -3.15
N GLY A 87 2.38 -7.24 -2.16
CA GLY A 87 2.63 -8.47 -1.42
C GLY A 87 1.40 -9.04 -0.70
N LYS A 88 0.36 -8.23 -0.45
CA LYS A 88 -0.91 -8.70 0.12
C LYS A 88 -1.59 -9.77 -0.75
N VAL A 89 -1.30 -9.84 -2.05
CA VAL A 89 -1.82 -10.88 -2.96
C VAL A 89 -1.44 -12.29 -2.52
N ALA A 90 -0.26 -12.46 -1.90
CA ALA A 90 0.21 -13.76 -1.44
C ALA A 90 -0.55 -14.31 -0.22
N SER A 91 -1.21 -13.45 0.55
CA SER A 91 -1.97 -13.86 1.72
C SER A 91 -3.34 -14.44 1.38
N GLY A 92 -3.96 -13.97 0.29
CA GLY A 92 -5.34 -14.30 -0.09
C GLY A 92 -6.38 -13.98 0.99
N LEU A 93 -6.07 -13.05 1.92
CA LEU A 93 -6.96 -12.65 3.01
C LEU A 93 -7.90 -11.52 2.56
N GLY A 94 -9.19 -11.64 2.87
CA GLY A 94 -10.14 -10.54 2.73
C GLY A 94 -9.91 -9.45 3.80
N THR A 95 -10.46 -8.26 3.57
CA THR A 95 -10.24 -7.05 4.39
C THR A 95 -10.47 -7.27 5.89
N LEU A 96 -11.58 -7.90 6.27
CA LEU A 96 -11.90 -8.15 7.69
C LEU A 96 -10.87 -9.06 8.37
N VAL A 97 -10.40 -10.09 7.65
CA VAL A 97 -9.40 -11.02 8.18
C VAL A 97 -8.03 -10.36 8.28
N ARG A 98 -7.72 -9.38 7.43
CA ARG A 98 -6.48 -8.57 7.52
C ARG A 98 -6.45 -7.71 8.78
N VAL A 99 -7.57 -7.10 9.18
CA VAL A 99 -7.68 -6.36 10.46
C VAL A 99 -7.39 -7.30 11.63
N LEU A 100 -8.01 -8.48 11.63
CA LEU A 100 -7.75 -9.49 12.67
C LEU A 100 -6.29 -9.97 12.65
N ALA A 101 -5.71 -10.19 11.46
CA ALA A 101 -4.31 -10.60 11.32
C ALA A 101 -3.34 -9.54 11.88
N THR A 102 -3.63 -8.24 11.69
CA THR A 102 -2.85 -7.15 12.29
C THR A 102 -2.89 -7.22 13.82
N LEU A 103 -4.08 -7.40 14.42
CA LEU A 103 -4.22 -7.54 15.87
C LEU A 103 -3.47 -8.77 16.40
N VAL A 104 -3.59 -9.91 15.72
CA VAL A 104 -2.85 -11.14 16.06
C VAL A 104 -1.35 -10.93 15.95
N GLY A 105 -0.87 -10.19 14.93
CA GLY A 105 0.54 -9.87 14.76
C GLY A 105 1.10 -8.97 15.86
N MET A 106 0.28 -8.05 16.40
CA MET A 106 0.67 -7.19 17.52
C MET A 106 0.88 -7.99 18.82
N VAL A 107 0.09 -9.04 19.04
CA VAL A 107 0.15 -9.86 20.26
C VAL A 107 1.13 -11.03 20.10
N GLY A 108 1.16 -11.66 18.92
CA GLY A 108 1.90 -12.89 18.65
C GLY A 108 3.37 -12.70 18.24
N GLY A 109 3.79 -11.46 17.97
CA GLY A 109 5.17 -11.12 17.67
C GLY A 109 5.80 -11.94 16.52
N ASP A 110 7.09 -12.22 16.64
CA ASP A 110 7.88 -12.87 15.57
C ASP A 110 7.42 -14.31 15.28
N ARG A 111 6.86 -15.02 16.27
CA ARG A 111 6.37 -16.41 16.07
C ARG A 111 5.22 -16.46 15.06
N VAL A 112 4.32 -15.47 15.06
CA VAL A 112 3.22 -15.37 14.09
C VAL A 112 3.73 -14.86 12.74
N ARG A 113 4.65 -13.89 12.76
CA ARG A 113 5.26 -13.33 11.54
C ARG A 113 6.04 -14.38 10.74
N SER A 114 6.77 -15.27 11.41
CA SER A 114 7.57 -16.32 10.76
C SER A 114 6.76 -17.53 10.30
N SER A 115 5.46 -17.60 10.61
CA SER A 115 4.62 -18.72 10.18
C SER A 115 4.37 -18.72 8.67
N ASP A 116 4.29 -19.90 8.05
CA ASP A 116 3.97 -20.04 6.62
C ASP A 116 2.46 -19.94 6.31
N GLY A 117 1.66 -19.73 7.33
CA GLY A 117 0.22 -19.52 7.20
C GLY A 117 -0.14 -18.19 6.51
N ARG A 118 -1.42 -18.05 6.15
CA ARG A 118 -1.93 -16.85 5.49
C ARG A 118 -1.70 -15.56 6.29
N ILE A 119 -1.77 -15.64 7.63
CA ILE A 119 -1.52 -14.51 8.53
C ILE A 119 -0.05 -14.11 8.50
N GLY A 120 0.88 -15.08 8.61
CA GLY A 120 2.32 -14.79 8.54
C GLY A 120 2.71 -14.18 7.19
N ARG A 121 2.19 -14.70 6.07
CA ARG A 121 2.39 -14.08 4.74
C ARG A 121 1.84 -12.66 4.68
N TYR A 122 0.68 -12.41 5.26
CA TYR A 122 0.13 -11.05 5.33
C TYR A 122 1.05 -10.10 6.13
N LEU A 123 1.57 -10.55 7.26
CA LEU A 123 2.48 -9.74 8.09
C LEU A 123 3.86 -9.51 7.45
N ARG A 124 4.26 -10.35 6.49
CA ARG A 124 5.48 -10.20 5.68
C ARG A 124 5.22 -9.62 4.29
N HIS A 125 4.03 -9.07 4.04
CA HIS A 125 3.72 -8.53 2.71
C HIS A 125 4.73 -7.51 2.16
N PRO A 126 5.43 -6.66 2.96
CA PRO A 126 6.42 -5.76 2.42
C PRO A 126 7.57 -6.51 1.72
N GLN A 127 8.15 -7.52 2.36
CA GLN A 127 9.23 -8.32 1.78
C GLN A 127 8.74 -9.15 0.59
N ILE A 128 7.58 -9.80 0.73
CA ILE A 128 6.97 -10.58 -0.37
C ILE A 128 6.65 -9.66 -1.56
N GLY A 129 6.21 -8.42 -1.30
CA GLY A 129 5.98 -7.43 -2.35
C GLY A 129 7.26 -7.05 -3.09
N ALA A 130 8.34 -6.81 -2.36
CA ALA A 130 9.65 -6.52 -2.93
C ALA A 130 10.15 -7.68 -3.83
N ASP A 131 10.08 -8.92 -3.35
CA ASP A 131 10.49 -10.11 -4.12
C ASP A 131 9.66 -10.27 -5.42
N LEU A 132 8.36 -10.00 -5.36
CA LEU A 132 7.49 -10.05 -6.52
C LEU A 132 7.83 -8.95 -7.53
N LEU A 133 8.12 -7.73 -7.07
CA LEU A 133 8.48 -6.59 -7.90
C LEU A 133 9.85 -6.78 -8.54
N GLU A 134 10.84 -7.29 -7.80
CA GLU A 134 12.15 -7.64 -8.35
C GLU A 134 12.01 -8.67 -9.47
N THR A 135 11.22 -9.73 -9.25
CA THR A 135 10.93 -10.75 -10.27
C THR A 135 10.19 -10.17 -11.48
N ALA A 136 9.35 -9.16 -11.29
CA ALA A 136 8.62 -8.47 -12.34
C ALA A 136 9.48 -7.48 -13.15
N GLY A 137 10.72 -7.23 -12.73
CA GLY A 137 11.64 -6.30 -13.39
C GLY A 137 11.35 -4.83 -13.06
N SER A 138 10.80 -4.55 -11.87
CA SER A 138 10.55 -3.20 -11.39
C SER A 138 11.85 -2.44 -11.11
N ASP A 139 11.77 -1.11 -11.11
CA ASP A 139 12.90 -0.26 -10.72
C ASP A 139 13.26 -0.45 -9.24
N GLU A 140 14.53 -0.20 -8.91
CA GLU A 140 15.06 -0.30 -7.55
C GLU A 140 14.24 0.52 -6.54
N LEU A 141 13.79 1.73 -6.92
CA LEU A 141 12.94 2.58 -6.08
C LEU A 141 11.62 1.86 -5.72
N THR A 142 10.96 1.26 -6.71
CA THR A 142 9.68 0.56 -6.53
C THR A 142 9.85 -0.64 -5.60
N VAL A 143 10.91 -1.43 -5.79
CA VAL A 143 11.26 -2.58 -4.95
C VAL A 143 11.58 -2.14 -3.52
N ALA A 144 12.46 -1.13 -3.38
CA ALA A 144 12.88 -0.62 -2.08
C ALA A 144 11.69 -0.08 -1.27
N TRP A 145 10.80 0.70 -1.90
CA TRP A 145 9.65 1.24 -1.22
C TRP A 145 8.68 0.16 -0.74
N ALA A 146 8.41 -0.84 -1.56
CA ALA A 146 7.56 -1.98 -1.16
C ALA A 146 8.10 -2.68 0.10
N ALA A 147 9.42 -2.81 0.24
CA ALA A 147 10.04 -3.41 1.43
C ALA A 147 10.02 -2.49 2.65
N GLN A 148 10.00 -1.17 2.47
CA GLN A 148 10.35 -0.18 3.50
C GLN A 148 9.19 0.69 3.97
N HIS A 149 8.03 0.72 3.29
CA HIS A 149 6.94 1.65 3.57
C HIS A 149 6.38 1.56 5.01
N HIS A 150 6.62 0.46 5.72
CA HIS A 150 6.27 0.31 7.14
C HIS A 150 7.45 0.49 8.10
N LEU A 151 8.64 0.79 7.60
CA LEU A 151 9.80 1.05 8.44
C LEU A 151 9.81 2.52 8.92
N PRO A 152 10.47 2.81 10.05
CA PRO A 152 10.68 4.19 10.48
C PRO A 152 11.57 4.92 9.46
N ALA A 153 11.40 6.25 9.37
CA ALA A 153 12.02 7.08 8.32
C ALA A 153 13.56 6.97 8.25
N GLU A 154 14.20 6.73 9.39
CA GLU A 154 15.66 6.57 9.48
C GLU A 154 16.19 5.32 8.78
N ARG A 155 15.28 4.41 8.38
CA ARG A 155 15.60 3.16 7.70
C ARG A 155 15.23 3.15 6.23
N TRP A 156 14.71 4.26 5.71
CA TRP A 156 14.42 4.37 4.29
C TRP A 156 15.70 4.57 3.49
N THR A 157 15.83 3.88 2.38
CA THR A 157 16.96 4.04 1.44
C THR A 157 16.54 4.78 0.16
N VAL A 158 15.24 4.99 -0.02
CA VAL A 158 14.67 5.83 -1.07
C VAL A 158 14.97 7.31 -0.76
N ASP A 159 15.06 8.14 -1.81
CA ASP A 159 15.20 9.59 -1.64
C ASP A 159 14.19 10.12 -0.62
N GLN A 160 14.65 10.97 0.30
CA GLN A 160 13.85 11.37 1.45
C GLN A 160 12.59 12.15 1.05
N VAL A 161 12.67 13.02 0.03
CA VAL A 161 11.51 13.81 -0.43
C VAL A 161 10.45 12.89 -1.04
N VAL A 162 10.89 11.91 -1.83
CA VAL A 162 10.02 10.91 -2.44
C VAL A 162 9.41 9.99 -1.36
N ALA A 163 10.23 9.51 -0.42
CA ALA A 163 9.77 8.63 0.67
C ALA A 163 8.75 9.32 1.57
N GLU A 164 8.96 10.57 1.94
CA GLU A 164 7.99 11.37 2.71
C GLU A 164 6.68 11.58 1.93
N ALA A 165 6.77 11.89 0.63
CA ALA A 165 5.58 12.05 -0.21
C ALA A 165 4.75 10.76 -0.27
N LEU A 166 5.43 9.61 -0.46
CA LEU A 166 4.80 8.29 -0.49
C LEU A 166 4.18 7.92 0.86
N HIS A 167 4.92 8.12 1.96
CA HIS A 167 4.46 7.77 3.31
C HIS A 167 3.24 8.59 3.75
N VAL A 168 3.31 9.93 3.60
CA VAL A 168 2.19 10.79 3.97
C VAL A 168 0.96 10.54 3.10
N ALA A 169 1.16 10.22 1.81
CA ALA A 169 0.05 9.88 0.92
C ALA A 169 -0.64 8.56 1.28
N ASP A 170 0.06 7.61 1.87
CA ASP A 170 -0.53 6.33 2.34
C ASP A 170 -1.29 6.51 3.66
N ASP A 171 -0.82 7.37 4.55
CA ASP A 171 -1.45 7.64 5.86
C ASP A 171 -2.74 8.49 5.76
N ASP A 172 -2.90 9.31 4.71
CA ASP A 172 -4.08 10.15 4.43
C ASP A 172 -5.25 9.32 3.84
#